data_a5a9f7cfaecdd0e6e90f58eae881d75f
#
_entry.id   a5a9f7cfaecdd0e6e90f58eae881d75f
#
_cell.length_a   1.000
_cell.length_b   1.000
_cell.length_c   1.000
_cell.angle_alpha   90.00
_cell.angle_beta   90.00
_cell.angle_gamma   90.00
#
_symmetry.space_group_name_H-M   'P 1'
#
loop_
_entity.id
_entity.type
_entity.pdbx_description
1 polymer ?
#
loop_
_entity_poly.entity_id
_entity_poly.type
_entity_poly.pdbx_seq_one_letter_code
_entity_poly.pdbx_strand_id
1 'polypeptide(L)'
;MLKLKYISHSAFIFDDGINQVIIDPFISGNPTAPIKVDDVKAKFIVLTHAHGDHFGDTMEIAKKNDALVIAVNELANYVAQKGAKAHNMHIGGSWQFPFGKVKFTVAHHGSSIEDNVYMGEPAGVILSINGKNIYHTGDTGLFMDMKLIGETNNIDLMLVPIGDNFTMGIDDAVIAC
;
A
#
# COMPACT_ATOMS: atom_id res chain seq x y z
N MET A 1 -1.38 18.39 -11.35
CA MET A 1 -0.79 18.51 -9.98
C MET A 1 -1.16 17.23 -9.22
N LEU A 2 -0.20 16.57 -8.58
CA LEU A 2 -0.48 15.41 -7.72
C LEU A 2 -1.20 15.86 -6.45
N LYS A 3 -2.30 15.19 -6.13
CA LYS A 3 -3.03 15.36 -4.87
C LYS A 3 -2.88 14.09 -4.04
N LEU A 4 -2.56 14.27 -2.77
CA LEU A 4 -2.54 13.21 -1.76
C LEU A 4 -3.71 13.44 -0.79
N LYS A 5 -4.50 12.39 -0.56
CA LYS A 5 -5.55 12.39 0.45
C LYS A 5 -5.28 11.27 1.45
N TYR A 6 -5.04 11.63 2.70
CA TYR A 6 -5.01 10.70 3.82
C TYR A 6 -6.44 10.35 4.23
N ILE A 7 -6.76 9.07 4.26
CA ILE A 7 -8.10 8.60 4.60
C ILE A 7 -8.19 8.25 6.08
N SER A 8 -7.23 7.63 6.61
CA SER A 8 -7.01 7.22 8.00
C SER A 8 -6.22 5.91 8.00
N HIS A 9 -5.64 5.55 9.16
CA HIS A 9 -4.82 4.35 9.32
C HIS A 9 -3.68 4.35 8.29
N SER A 10 -3.64 3.34 7.40
CA SER A 10 -2.65 3.25 6.31
C SER A 10 -3.24 3.55 4.92
N ALA A 11 -4.50 4.03 4.86
CA ALA A 11 -5.20 4.27 3.61
C ALA A 11 -4.89 5.66 3.03
N PHE A 12 -4.34 5.69 1.81
CA PHE A 12 -4.01 6.92 1.07
C PHE A 12 -4.51 6.85 -0.37
N ILE A 13 -5.07 7.97 -0.86
CA ILE A 13 -5.41 8.15 -2.26
C ILE A 13 -4.45 9.15 -2.89
N PHE A 14 -3.88 8.77 -4.03
CA PHE A 14 -3.06 9.59 -4.90
C PHE A 14 -3.82 9.85 -6.20
N ASP A 15 -3.92 11.11 -6.59
CA ASP A 15 -4.66 11.55 -7.78
C ASP A 15 -3.78 12.48 -8.61
N ASP A 16 -3.40 12.06 -9.81
CA ASP A 16 -2.57 12.83 -10.74
C ASP A 16 -3.40 13.70 -11.70
N GLY A 17 -4.73 13.65 -11.58
CA GLY A 17 -5.71 14.31 -12.43
C GLY A 17 -6.19 13.45 -13.60
N ILE A 18 -5.58 12.28 -13.83
CA ILE A 18 -5.96 11.28 -14.86
C ILE A 18 -6.28 9.95 -14.19
N ASN A 19 -5.40 9.52 -13.30
CA ASN A 19 -5.50 8.26 -12.59
C ASN A 19 -5.65 8.51 -11.09
N GLN A 20 -6.44 7.66 -10.45
CA GLN A 20 -6.52 7.58 -9.00
C GLN A 20 -5.99 6.22 -8.54
N VAL A 21 -5.02 6.26 -7.64
CA VAL A 21 -4.40 5.09 -6.99
C VAL A 21 -4.76 5.13 -5.52
N ILE A 22 -5.19 4.01 -4.94
CA ILE A 22 -5.36 3.87 -3.49
C ILE A 22 -4.40 2.82 -2.94
N ILE A 23 -3.78 3.11 -1.80
CA ILE A 23 -2.97 2.14 -1.04
C ILE A 23 -3.79 1.74 0.19
N ASP A 24 -3.81 0.44 0.49
CA ASP A 24 -4.38 -0.19 1.69
C ASP A 24 -5.79 0.34 2.06
N PRO A 25 -6.83 0.04 1.25
CA PRO A 25 -8.14 0.66 1.34
C PRO A 25 -9.00 0.15 2.51
N PHE A 26 -8.59 0.40 3.75
CA PHE A 26 -9.37 0.11 4.94
C PHE A 26 -10.30 1.28 5.26
N ILE A 27 -11.57 1.17 4.84
CA ILE A 27 -12.57 2.24 4.92
C ILE A 27 -13.79 1.81 5.73
N SER A 28 -14.54 0.78 5.29
CA SER A 28 -15.81 0.36 5.93
C SER A 28 -15.61 -0.10 7.37
N GLY A 29 -14.54 -0.84 7.64
CA GLY A 29 -14.18 -1.30 8.98
C GLY A 29 -13.48 -0.25 9.84
N ASN A 30 -13.16 0.92 9.30
CA ASN A 30 -12.39 1.95 9.96
C ASN A 30 -13.30 3.05 10.53
N PRO A 31 -13.45 3.15 11.86
CA PRO A 31 -14.37 4.12 12.49
C PRO A 31 -13.95 5.58 12.28
N THR A 32 -12.71 5.84 11.86
CA THR A 32 -12.17 7.18 11.64
C THR A 32 -12.07 7.56 10.17
N ALA A 33 -12.48 6.68 9.25
CA ALA A 33 -12.47 6.98 7.81
C ALA A 33 -13.47 8.11 7.48
N PRO A 34 -13.01 9.22 6.84
CA PRO A 34 -13.86 10.37 6.56
C PRO A 34 -14.68 10.24 5.25
N ILE A 35 -14.57 9.09 4.58
CA ILE A 35 -15.24 8.79 3.31
C ILE A 35 -15.88 7.41 3.35
N LYS A 36 -16.75 7.14 2.39
CA LYS A 36 -17.32 5.80 2.14
C LYS A 36 -16.61 5.13 0.97
N VAL A 37 -16.72 3.82 0.86
CA VAL A 37 -16.21 3.04 -0.27
C VAL A 37 -16.75 3.58 -1.61
N ASP A 38 -18.00 4.01 -1.65
CA ASP A 38 -18.66 4.58 -2.81
C ASP A 38 -18.01 5.86 -3.36
N ASP A 39 -17.29 6.58 -2.53
CA ASP A 39 -16.58 7.81 -2.90
C ASP A 39 -15.24 7.53 -3.59
N VAL A 40 -14.73 6.29 -3.49
CA VAL A 40 -13.46 5.89 -4.11
C VAL A 40 -13.64 5.63 -5.60
N LYS A 41 -12.83 6.29 -6.43
CA LYS A 41 -12.84 6.15 -7.89
C LYS A 41 -11.54 5.55 -8.44
N ALA A 42 -10.73 4.97 -7.55
CA ALA A 42 -9.43 4.40 -7.89
C ALA A 42 -9.57 3.29 -8.94
N LYS A 43 -8.73 3.35 -9.97
CA LYS A 43 -8.54 2.31 -10.99
C LYS A 43 -7.36 1.39 -10.67
N PHE A 44 -6.58 1.76 -9.66
CA PHE A 44 -5.43 1.00 -9.20
C PHE A 44 -5.46 0.94 -7.67
N ILE A 45 -5.26 -0.26 -7.15
CA ILE A 45 -5.16 -0.55 -5.72
C ILE A 45 -3.80 -1.16 -5.48
N VAL A 46 -3.01 -0.61 -4.57
CA VAL A 46 -1.73 -1.20 -4.17
C VAL A 46 -1.87 -1.70 -2.74
N LEU A 47 -1.47 -2.94 -2.49
CA LEU A 47 -1.53 -3.53 -1.17
C LEU A 47 -0.12 -3.76 -0.62
N THR A 48 0.10 -3.30 0.60
CA THR A 48 1.35 -3.57 1.32
C THR A 48 1.36 -5.00 1.86
N HIS A 49 0.25 -5.46 2.41
CA HIS A 49 0.10 -6.82 2.96
C HIS A 49 -1.38 -7.18 3.16
N ALA A 50 -1.65 -8.36 3.72
CA ALA A 50 -2.97 -8.98 3.69
C ALA A 50 -3.82 -8.78 4.94
N HIS A 51 -3.33 -8.14 6.01
CA HIS A 51 -4.13 -7.93 7.21
C HIS A 51 -5.42 -7.16 6.90
N GLY A 52 -6.49 -7.45 7.64
CA GLY A 52 -7.82 -6.93 7.36
C GLY A 52 -7.93 -5.41 7.37
N ASP A 53 -7.11 -4.74 8.19
CA ASP A 53 -7.01 -3.28 8.29
C ASP A 53 -6.11 -2.63 7.19
N HIS A 54 -5.65 -3.42 6.21
CA HIS A 54 -4.97 -3.00 4.98
C HIS A 54 -5.67 -3.52 3.74
N PHE A 55 -5.92 -4.84 3.68
CA PHE A 55 -6.71 -5.44 2.60
C PHE A 55 -8.10 -4.82 2.49
N GLY A 56 -8.76 -4.59 3.63
CA GLY A 56 -9.99 -3.84 3.80
C GLY A 56 -11.02 -4.05 2.69
N ASP A 57 -11.42 -2.96 2.05
CA ASP A 57 -12.47 -2.95 1.02
C ASP A 57 -11.92 -3.21 -0.39
N THR A 58 -10.73 -3.80 -0.52
CA THR A 58 -10.05 -4.07 -1.80
C THR A 58 -10.96 -4.75 -2.81
N MET A 59 -11.64 -5.82 -2.41
CA MET A 59 -12.46 -6.62 -3.34
C MET A 59 -13.70 -5.86 -3.82
N GLU A 60 -14.32 -5.06 -2.96
CA GLU A 60 -15.46 -4.24 -3.31
C GLU A 60 -15.06 -3.13 -4.30
N ILE A 61 -13.99 -2.38 -3.96
CA ILE A 61 -13.48 -1.29 -4.82
C ILE A 61 -13.00 -1.85 -6.17
N ALA A 62 -12.27 -2.98 -6.16
CA ALA A 62 -11.76 -3.60 -7.37
C ALA A 62 -12.87 -3.98 -8.34
N LYS A 63 -13.92 -4.63 -7.86
CA LYS A 63 -15.07 -5.05 -8.69
C LYS A 63 -15.90 -3.88 -9.16
N LYS A 64 -16.19 -2.91 -8.28
CA LYS A 64 -17.00 -1.74 -8.60
C LYS A 64 -16.36 -0.82 -9.64
N ASN A 65 -15.05 -0.61 -9.51
CA ASN A 65 -14.31 0.31 -10.36
C ASN A 65 -13.62 -0.37 -11.54
N ASP A 66 -13.70 -1.71 -11.65
CA ASP A 66 -12.89 -2.52 -12.58
C ASP A 66 -11.38 -2.23 -12.39
N ALA A 67 -10.97 -2.08 -11.12
CA ALA A 67 -9.62 -1.67 -10.76
C ALA A 67 -8.63 -2.84 -10.80
N LEU A 68 -7.37 -2.53 -11.12
CA LEU A 68 -6.25 -3.47 -11.05
C LEU A 68 -5.67 -3.44 -9.64
N VAL A 69 -5.62 -4.61 -8.98
CA VAL A 69 -4.95 -4.77 -7.68
C VAL A 69 -3.49 -5.17 -7.91
N ILE A 70 -2.58 -4.45 -7.29
CA ILE A 70 -1.12 -4.65 -7.37
C ILE A 70 -0.66 -5.10 -5.99
N ALA A 71 -0.10 -6.29 -5.90
CA ALA A 71 0.31 -6.89 -4.63
C ALA A 71 1.45 -7.89 -4.81
N VAL A 72 1.99 -8.39 -3.70
CA VAL A 72 2.90 -9.53 -3.73
C VAL A 72 2.20 -10.76 -4.31
N ASN A 73 2.98 -11.67 -4.90
CA ASN A 73 2.47 -12.77 -5.73
C ASN A 73 1.31 -13.56 -5.10
N GLU A 74 1.46 -13.98 -3.85
CA GLU A 74 0.47 -14.81 -3.15
C GLU A 74 -0.85 -14.05 -2.96
N LEU A 75 -0.77 -12.80 -2.52
CA LEU A 75 -1.93 -11.95 -2.31
C LEU A 75 -2.61 -11.57 -3.63
N ALA A 76 -1.84 -11.27 -4.68
CA ALA A 76 -2.38 -10.98 -6.00
C ALA A 76 -3.10 -12.20 -6.60
N ASN A 77 -2.54 -13.41 -6.43
CA ASN A 77 -3.19 -14.65 -6.87
C ASN A 77 -4.49 -14.92 -6.10
N TYR A 78 -4.51 -14.65 -4.79
CA TYR A 78 -5.74 -14.73 -4.00
C TYR A 78 -6.83 -13.77 -4.53
N VAL A 79 -6.47 -12.52 -4.79
CA VAL A 79 -7.37 -11.51 -5.39
C VAL A 79 -7.92 -11.97 -6.74
N ALA A 80 -7.06 -12.52 -7.61
CA ALA A 80 -7.46 -13.04 -8.91
C ALA A 80 -8.43 -14.22 -8.79
N GLN A 81 -8.19 -15.16 -7.86
CA GLN A 81 -9.10 -16.27 -7.58
C GLN A 81 -10.47 -15.80 -7.06
N LYS A 82 -10.54 -14.64 -6.40
CA LYS A 82 -11.79 -14.00 -5.95
C LYS A 82 -12.48 -13.18 -7.06
N GLY A 83 -11.94 -13.18 -8.29
CA GLY A 83 -12.56 -12.62 -9.47
C GLY A 83 -12.30 -11.14 -9.71
N ALA A 84 -11.23 -10.57 -9.16
CA ALA A 84 -10.77 -9.22 -9.48
C ALA A 84 -9.49 -9.28 -10.36
N LYS A 85 -9.21 -8.19 -11.08
CA LYS A 85 -7.96 -8.04 -11.83
C LYS A 85 -6.80 -7.89 -10.88
N ALA A 86 -5.71 -8.60 -11.10
CA ALA A 86 -4.51 -8.50 -10.26
C ALA A 86 -3.23 -8.49 -11.09
N HIS A 87 -2.22 -7.78 -10.58
CA HIS A 87 -0.85 -7.79 -11.08
C HIS A 87 0.07 -8.20 -9.94
N ASN A 88 0.73 -9.33 -10.12
CA ASN A 88 1.62 -9.91 -9.12
C ASN A 88 3.05 -9.38 -9.28
N MET A 89 3.65 -9.03 -8.14
CA MET A 89 5.05 -8.59 -8.03
C MET A 89 5.74 -9.33 -6.88
N HIS A 90 7.01 -9.08 -6.69
CA HIS A 90 7.79 -9.53 -5.52
C HIS A 90 8.63 -8.41 -4.94
N ILE A 91 9.07 -8.59 -3.70
CA ILE A 91 10.00 -7.71 -3.00
C ILE A 91 11.24 -7.47 -3.87
N GLY A 92 11.66 -6.20 -3.98
CA GLY A 92 12.76 -5.77 -4.83
C GLY A 92 12.36 -5.51 -6.29
N GLY A 93 11.22 -6.06 -6.74
CA GLY A 93 10.70 -5.84 -8.10
C GLY A 93 10.06 -4.46 -8.30
N SER A 94 10.05 -4.01 -9.54
CA SER A 94 9.32 -2.80 -9.93
C SER A 94 8.65 -2.98 -11.29
N TRP A 95 7.53 -2.26 -11.49
CA TRP A 95 6.80 -2.28 -12.75
C TRP A 95 6.24 -0.90 -13.09
N GLN A 96 6.17 -0.58 -14.39
CA GLN A 96 5.60 0.66 -14.91
C GLN A 96 4.11 0.46 -15.22
N PHE A 97 3.27 1.27 -14.60
CA PHE A 97 1.82 1.34 -14.82
C PHE A 97 1.45 2.66 -15.52
N PRO A 98 0.21 2.81 -16.01
CA PRO A 98 -0.24 4.06 -16.65
C PRO A 98 -0.12 5.31 -15.78
N PHE A 99 -0.23 5.17 -14.44
CA PHE A 99 -0.11 6.28 -13.48
C PHE A 99 1.34 6.57 -13.06
N GLY A 100 2.27 5.66 -13.32
CA GLY A 100 3.64 5.75 -12.83
C GLY A 100 4.22 4.39 -12.47
N LYS A 101 5.26 4.36 -11.64
CA LYS A 101 5.97 3.13 -11.30
C LYS A 101 5.71 2.72 -9.85
N VAL A 102 5.52 1.42 -9.63
CA VAL A 102 5.50 0.81 -8.30
C VAL A 102 6.76 -0.03 -8.13
N LYS A 103 7.43 0.09 -6.98
CA LYS A 103 8.51 -0.80 -6.55
C LYS A 103 8.20 -1.31 -5.15
N PHE A 104 8.28 -2.61 -4.94
CA PHE A 104 8.16 -3.20 -3.62
C PHE A 104 9.51 -3.27 -2.91
N THR A 105 9.51 -2.94 -1.63
CA THR A 105 10.66 -3.07 -0.72
C THR A 105 10.31 -4.04 0.37
N VAL A 106 11.30 -4.51 1.13
CA VAL A 106 11.07 -5.31 2.32
C VAL A 106 10.30 -4.49 3.37
N ALA A 107 9.48 -5.19 4.16
CA ALA A 107 8.90 -4.71 5.41
C ALA A 107 8.95 -5.84 6.44
N HIS A 108 9.21 -5.53 7.70
CA HIS A 108 9.29 -6.53 8.77
C HIS A 108 7.98 -6.59 9.53
N HIS A 109 7.07 -7.44 9.06
CA HIS A 109 5.74 -7.61 9.62
C HIS A 109 5.18 -9.00 9.25
N GLY A 110 3.93 -9.29 9.61
CA GLY A 110 3.19 -10.45 9.13
C GLY A 110 2.36 -10.11 7.89
N SER A 111 1.87 -11.14 7.22
CA SER A 111 0.93 -10.97 6.09
C SER A 111 0.03 -12.19 6.00
N SER A 112 -1.11 -12.12 6.67
CA SER A 112 -2.13 -13.18 6.65
C SER A 112 -3.51 -12.59 6.47
N ILE A 113 -4.39 -13.35 5.85
CA ILE A 113 -5.83 -13.07 5.77
C ILE A 113 -6.55 -13.87 6.88
N GLU A 114 -7.89 -13.84 6.91
CA GLU A 114 -8.71 -14.63 7.84
C GLU A 114 -8.18 -16.06 7.98
N ASP A 115 -8.35 -16.65 9.16
CA ASP A 115 -7.86 -17.98 9.53
C ASP A 115 -6.32 -18.15 9.49
N ASN A 116 -5.58 -17.04 9.57
CA ASN A 116 -4.11 -17.01 9.53
C ASN A 116 -3.50 -17.62 8.25
N VAL A 117 -4.22 -17.58 7.13
CA VAL A 117 -3.68 -18.04 5.85
C VAL A 117 -2.62 -17.06 5.36
N TYR A 118 -1.39 -17.53 5.18
CA TYR A 118 -0.26 -16.74 4.71
C TYR A 118 -0.48 -16.25 3.28
N MET A 119 -0.22 -14.97 3.04
CA MET A 119 -0.47 -14.28 1.76
C MET A 119 0.78 -13.62 1.15
N GLY A 120 1.93 -14.20 1.40
CA GLY A 120 3.21 -13.67 0.93
C GLY A 120 3.86 -12.70 1.93
N GLU A 121 5.06 -12.25 1.59
CA GLU A 121 5.81 -11.29 2.42
C GLU A 121 5.12 -9.93 2.44
N PRO A 122 5.09 -9.23 3.60
CA PRO A 122 4.66 -7.83 3.64
C PRO A 122 5.64 -6.95 2.86
N ALA A 123 5.15 -5.89 2.28
CA ALA A 123 5.93 -5.00 1.44
C ALA A 123 5.80 -3.53 1.86
N GLY A 124 6.92 -2.81 1.80
CA GLY A 124 6.87 -1.37 1.60
C GLY A 124 6.67 -1.05 0.10
N VAL A 125 6.14 0.11 -0.20
CA VAL A 125 5.78 0.55 -1.56
C VAL A 125 6.45 1.87 -1.87
N ILE A 126 7.30 1.91 -2.89
CA ILE A 126 7.72 3.17 -3.49
C ILE A 126 6.82 3.43 -4.70
N LEU A 127 6.00 4.46 -4.60
CA LEU A 127 5.12 4.93 -5.65
C LEU A 127 5.77 6.14 -6.34
N SER A 128 6.23 5.94 -7.59
CA SER A 128 6.71 7.05 -8.42
C SER A 128 5.56 7.54 -9.30
N ILE A 129 5.01 8.69 -8.99
CA ILE A 129 3.85 9.26 -9.67
C ILE A 129 4.04 10.76 -9.89
N ASN A 130 3.80 11.23 -11.12
CA ASN A 130 3.91 12.64 -11.49
C ASN A 130 5.25 13.29 -11.05
N GLY A 131 6.36 12.55 -11.20
CA GLY A 131 7.71 13.02 -10.87
C GLY A 131 8.03 13.07 -9.37
N LYS A 132 7.20 12.47 -8.53
CA LYS A 132 7.40 12.35 -7.08
C LYS A 132 7.55 10.89 -6.67
N ASN A 133 8.46 10.62 -5.73
CA ASN A 133 8.65 9.31 -5.13
C ASN A 133 8.11 9.32 -3.70
N ILE A 134 7.06 8.58 -3.48
CA ILE A 134 6.42 8.42 -2.17
C ILE A 134 6.76 7.03 -1.65
N TYR A 135 7.36 6.94 -0.47
CA TYR A 135 7.61 5.68 0.21
C TYR A 135 6.58 5.44 1.31
N HIS A 136 5.65 4.54 1.06
CA HIS A 136 4.76 3.99 2.07
C HIS A 136 5.42 2.72 2.62
N THR A 137 5.83 2.73 3.88
CA THR A 137 6.61 1.62 4.44
C THR A 137 5.79 0.35 4.64
N GLY A 138 4.46 0.44 4.56
CA GLY A 138 3.57 -0.57 5.10
C GLY A 138 3.71 -0.65 6.61
N ASP A 139 3.20 -1.72 7.18
CA ASP A 139 3.45 -2.04 8.58
C ASP A 139 4.83 -2.70 8.71
N THR A 140 5.64 -2.14 9.59
CA THR A 140 7.02 -2.61 9.80
C THR A 140 7.61 -2.08 11.09
N GLY A 141 8.58 -2.80 11.66
CA GLY A 141 9.55 -2.24 12.59
C GLY A 141 10.62 -1.44 11.86
N LEU A 142 11.49 -0.74 12.60
CA LEU A 142 12.68 -0.08 12.06
C LEU A 142 13.71 -1.13 11.60
N PHE A 143 14.33 -0.94 10.44
CA PHE A 143 15.38 -1.81 9.91
C PHE A 143 16.42 -1.02 9.10
N MET A 144 17.66 -1.56 9.04
CA MET A 144 18.79 -0.85 8.46
C MET A 144 18.63 -0.51 6.98
N ASP A 145 17.96 -1.35 6.20
CA ASP A 145 17.83 -1.14 4.76
C ASP A 145 16.94 0.05 4.41
N MET A 146 16.17 0.62 5.37
CA MET A 146 15.47 1.89 5.18
C MET A 146 16.40 3.01 4.75
N LYS A 147 17.63 3.04 5.31
CA LYS A 147 18.67 3.98 4.90
C LYS A 147 19.04 3.80 3.43
N LEU A 148 19.30 2.56 3.00
CA LEU A 148 19.64 2.25 1.61
C LEU A 148 18.48 2.58 0.65
N ILE A 149 17.25 2.31 1.08
CA ILE A 149 16.04 2.65 0.31
C ILE A 149 15.98 4.17 0.10
N GLY A 150 16.18 4.98 1.14
CA GLY A 150 16.21 6.44 1.05
C GLY A 150 17.31 6.96 0.14
N GLU A 151 18.56 6.45 0.31
CA GLU A 151 19.72 6.87 -0.47
C GLU A 151 19.61 6.56 -1.97
N THR A 152 18.91 5.48 -2.34
CA THR A 152 18.86 5.00 -3.74
C THR A 152 17.59 5.35 -4.51
N ASN A 153 16.56 5.89 -3.87
CA ASN A 153 15.27 6.13 -4.52
C ASN A 153 14.80 7.60 -4.53
N ASN A 154 15.59 8.55 -4.01
CA ASN A 154 15.25 9.99 -3.96
C ASN A 154 13.81 10.23 -3.45
N ILE A 155 13.54 9.81 -2.22
CA ILE A 155 12.19 9.88 -1.62
C ILE A 155 11.80 11.33 -1.35
N ASP A 156 10.65 11.76 -1.89
CA ASP A 156 10.06 13.08 -1.65
C ASP A 156 9.16 13.10 -0.39
N LEU A 157 8.53 11.97 -0.09
CA LEU A 157 7.62 11.83 1.04
C LEU A 157 7.69 10.40 1.57
N MET A 158 7.80 10.25 2.89
CA MET A 158 7.73 8.97 3.58
C MET A 158 6.46 8.89 4.42
N LEU A 159 5.75 7.77 4.36
CA LEU A 159 4.57 7.46 5.14
C LEU A 159 4.92 6.28 6.03
N VAL A 160 4.94 6.50 7.34
CA VAL A 160 5.45 5.53 8.33
C VAL A 160 4.40 5.22 9.39
N PRO A 161 4.33 3.99 9.90
CA PRO A 161 3.53 3.68 11.08
C PRO A 161 4.20 4.23 12.34
N ILE A 162 3.38 4.58 13.32
CA ILE A 162 3.81 5.05 14.64
C ILE A 162 3.00 4.38 15.76
N GLY A 163 2.39 3.23 15.45
CA GLY A 163 1.44 2.56 16.32
C GLY A 163 2.04 1.82 17.51
N ASP A 164 3.36 1.60 17.48
CA ASP A 164 4.05 0.77 18.49
C ASP A 164 3.50 -0.67 18.50
N ASN A 165 3.85 -1.47 19.48
CA ASN A 165 3.41 -2.86 19.70
C ASN A 165 3.44 -3.78 18.45
N PHE A 166 2.77 -3.42 17.35
CA PHE A 166 2.75 -4.19 16.09
C PHE A 166 3.64 -3.61 14.99
N THR A 167 4.04 -2.35 15.11
CA THR A 167 4.89 -1.62 14.17
C THR A 167 5.96 -0.84 14.92
N MET A 168 6.73 0.00 14.22
CA MET A 168 7.61 0.95 14.92
C MET A 168 6.80 1.94 15.75
N GLY A 169 7.38 2.37 16.87
CA GLY A 169 6.89 3.48 17.68
C GLY A 169 7.40 4.84 17.16
N ILE A 170 7.07 5.92 17.86
CA ILE A 170 7.43 7.28 17.47
C ILE A 170 8.94 7.48 17.38
N ASP A 171 9.71 6.96 18.36
CA ASP A 171 11.16 7.15 18.42
C ASP A 171 11.85 6.47 17.22
N ASP A 172 11.45 5.25 16.88
CA ASP A 172 11.95 4.53 15.72
C ASP A 172 11.55 5.20 14.41
N ALA A 173 10.33 5.73 14.34
CA ALA A 173 9.86 6.45 13.15
C ALA A 173 10.67 7.74 12.91
N VAL A 174 11.07 8.44 13.96
CA VAL A 174 11.97 9.61 13.86
C VAL A 174 13.36 9.21 13.31
N ILE A 175 13.86 8.03 13.70
CA ILE A 175 15.13 7.51 13.17
C ILE A 175 14.99 7.10 11.69
N ALA A 176 13.83 6.55 11.31
CA ALA A 176 13.55 6.10 9.95
C ALA A 176 13.46 7.24 8.93
N CYS A 177 13.02 8.45 9.37
CA CYS A 177 12.86 9.65 8.53
C CYS A 177 14.15 10.48 8.41
#